data_ebfb9046061ffea6860a346a16361478
#
_entry.id   ebfb9046061ffea6860a346a16361478
#
_cell.length_a   1.000
_cell.length_b   1.000
_cell.length_c   1.000
_cell.angle_alpha   90.00
_cell.angle_beta   90.00
_cell.angle_gamma   90.00
#
_symmetry.space_group_name_H-M   'P 1'
#
loop_
_entity.id
_entity.type
_entity.pdbx_description
1 polymer ?
#
loop_
_entity_poly.entity_id
_entity_poly.type
_entity_poly.pdbx_seq_one_letter_code
_entity_poly.pdbx_strand_id
1 'polypeptide(L)'
;ELACDSDPLDEFSKPSDQDQDGLPDCVDPDRDGDGYLNTEDVFPEDGSEWVDTDGDGLGNNFEVDDDNDGYLDTNDAFPLDPNEWADADNDGIGDNADPDDNNDGFEDDKVFTSGVLTPGSGGLEDTWKIINIAQYPTNRVSVYDKNGNVVFSTTNYKNNWRGTFKGSSNLLPAGSYYYVVDL
;
A
#
# COMPACT_ATOMS: atom_id res chain seq x y z
N GLU A 1 -51.01 1.68 -25.43
CA GLU A 1 -50.57 1.11 -24.14
C GLU A 1 -49.58 2.10 -23.54
N LEU A 2 -49.92 2.52 -22.33
CA LEU A 2 -49.14 3.51 -21.64
C LEU A 2 -47.89 2.84 -21.07
N ALA A 3 -46.77 3.06 -21.70
CA ALA A 3 -45.51 2.98 -21.01
C ALA A 3 -45.50 4.18 -20.03
N CYS A 4 -45.30 3.93 -18.73
CA CYS A 4 -44.96 4.96 -17.79
C CYS A 4 -46.09 5.85 -17.24
N ASP A 5 -47.07 5.26 -16.54
CA ASP A 5 -48.06 5.93 -15.65
C ASP A 5 -48.60 7.33 -16.08
N SER A 6 -48.56 7.67 -17.36
CA SER A 6 -49.21 8.87 -17.87
C SER A 6 -50.70 8.58 -18.12
N ASP A 7 -51.63 9.47 -17.69
CA ASP A 7 -53.05 9.36 -17.96
C ASP A 7 -53.32 9.81 -19.41
N PRO A 8 -53.79 8.92 -20.32
CA PRO A 8 -54.04 9.28 -21.72
C PRO A 8 -55.21 10.26 -21.88
N LEU A 9 -55.99 10.47 -20.84
CA LEU A 9 -57.14 11.39 -20.84
C LEU A 9 -56.77 12.77 -20.31
N ASP A 10 -55.56 12.92 -19.75
CA ASP A 10 -55.03 14.22 -19.27
C ASP A 10 -53.86 14.67 -20.18
N GLU A 11 -54.11 15.66 -20.97
CA GLU A 11 -53.09 16.24 -21.90
C GLU A 11 -51.86 16.86 -21.16
N PHE A 12 -51.97 17.04 -19.85
CA PHE A 12 -50.92 17.52 -18.99
C PHE A 12 -50.16 16.42 -18.24
N SER A 13 -50.68 15.19 -18.28
CA SER A 13 -50.02 14.03 -17.69
C SER A 13 -48.92 13.54 -18.63
N LYS A 14 -47.70 14.03 -18.41
CA LYS A 14 -46.51 13.54 -19.11
C LYS A 14 -45.76 12.57 -18.20
N PRO A 15 -45.17 11.51 -18.79
CA PRO A 15 -44.22 10.69 -18.04
C PRO A 15 -43.05 11.56 -17.55
N SER A 16 -42.44 11.18 -16.44
CA SER A 16 -41.18 11.80 -16.01
C SER A 16 -40.07 11.51 -17.02
N ASP A 17 -39.20 12.45 -17.21
CA ASP A 17 -38.06 12.47 -18.09
C ASP A 17 -37.02 13.35 -17.37
N GLN A 18 -36.14 12.67 -16.59
CA GLN A 18 -35.32 13.31 -15.57
C GLN A 18 -34.19 14.10 -16.19
N ASP A 19 -33.49 13.53 -17.17
CA ASP A 19 -32.37 14.16 -17.87
C ASP A 19 -32.80 15.03 -19.06
N GLN A 20 -34.09 14.94 -19.45
CA GLN A 20 -34.73 15.68 -20.54
C GLN A 20 -34.18 15.35 -21.93
N ASP A 21 -33.76 14.13 -22.16
CA ASP A 21 -33.27 13.63 -23.43
C ASP A 21 -34.42 13.27 -24.42
N GLY A 22 -35.64 13.15 -23.91
CA GLY A 22 -36.87 12.85 -24.64
C GLY A 22 -37.30 11.38 -24.53
N LEU A 23 -36.59 10.57 -23.77
CA LEU A 23 -37.04 9.22 -23.34
C LEU A 23 -37.64 9.33 -21.94
N PRO A 24 -38.83 8.76 -21.68
CA PRO A 24 -39.36 8.67 -20.34
C PRO A 24 -38.55 7.73 -19.44
N ASP A 25 -38.36 8.11 -18.16
CA ASP A 25 -37.57 7.36 -17.16
C ASP A 25 -37.84 5.86 -17.09
N CYS A 26 -39.06 5.43 -17.39
CA CYS A 26 -39.45 4.02 -17.31
C CYS A 26 -38.95 3.15 -18.48
N VAL A 27 -38.50 3.76 -19.55
CA VAL A 27 -37.93 3.10 -20.74
C VAL A 27 -36.52 3.60 -21.04
N ASP A 28 -36.05 4.54 -20.23
CA ASP A 28 -34.75 5.10 -20.35
C ASP A 28 -33.68 4.16 -19.78
N PRO A 29 -32.66 3.78 -20.55
CA PRO A 29 -31.57 2.97 -20.07
C PRO A 29 -30.55 3.74 -19.21
N ASP A 30 -30.55 5.10 -19.24
CA ASP A 30 -29.63 6.03 -18.57
C ASP A 30 -30.47 7.21 -18.05
N ARG A 31 -31.20 7.00 -16.95
CA ARG A 31 -32.29 7.85 -16.47
C ARG A 31 -31.88 9.25 -16.07
N ASP A 32 -30.69 9.41 -15.52
CA ASP A 32 -30.19 10.69 -15.04
C ASP A 32 -29.23 11.37 -16.00
N GLY A 33 -28.87 10.62 -17.11
CA GLY A 33 -28.10 11.18 -18.21
C GLY A 33 -26.62 11.40 -17.94
N ASP A 34 -26.05 10.64 -16.99
CA ASP A 34 -24.63 10.78 -16.61
C ASP A 34 -23.68 9.97 -17.51
N GLY A 35 -24.23 9.07 -18.33
CA GLY A 35 -23.51 8.24 -19.27
C GLY A 35 -23.29 6.82 -18.80
N TYR A 36 -23.73 6.45 -17.60
CA TYR A 36 -23.77 5.10 -17.10
C TYR A 36 -25.19 4.51 -17.24
N LEU A 37 -25.27 3.24 -17.59
CA LEU A 37 -26.59 2.62 -17.73
C LEU A 37 -27.16 2.35 -16.33
N ASN A 38 -28.48 2.48 -16.15
CA ASN A 38 -29.18 2.16 -14.89
C ASN A 38 -28.87 0.78 -14.30
N THR A 39 -28.36 -0.16 -15.10
CA THR A 39 -27.99 -1.52 -14.68
C THR A 39 -26.55 -1.64 -14.21
N GLU A 40 -25.74 -0.63 -14.48
CA GLU A 40 -24.31 -0.55 -14.15
C GLU A 40 -24.05 0.55 -13.12
N ASP A 41 -25.03 1.44 -12.94
CA ASP A 41 -25.04 2.56 -12.04
C ASP A 41 -25.63 2.19 -10.67
N VAL A 42 -24.93 2.51 -9.60
CA VAL A 42 -25.40 2.31 -8.22
C VAL A 42 -26.44 3.38 -7.83
N PHE A 43 -26.41 4.56 -8.49
CA PHE A 43 -27.29 5.69 -8.22
C PHE A 43 -28.10 6.16 -9.45
N PRO A 44 -28.93 5.32 -10.07
CA PRO A 44 -29.57 5.57 -11.38
C PRO A 44 -30.53 6.77 -11.43
N GLU A 45 -30.58 7.57 -10.40
CA GLU A 45 -31.41 8.79 -10.28
C GLU A 45 -30.58 10.01 -9.87
N ASP A 46 -29.25 9.85 -9.76
CA ASP A 46 -28.35 10.95 -9.34
C ASP A 46 -27.18 11.07 -10.31
N GLY A 47 -27.34 11.82 -11.38
CA GLY A 47 -26.33 12.06 -12.42
C GLY A 47 -25.03 12.74 -11.95
N SER A 48 -24.78 12.77 -10.67
CA SER A 48 -23.49 13.17 -10.10
C SER A 48 -22.73 11.99 -9.49
N GLU A 49 -23.35 10.83 -9.37
CA GLU A 49 -22.81 9.65 -8.71
C GLU A 49 -23.13 8.37 -9.51
N TRP A 50 -22.20 7.45 -9.65
CA TRP A 50 -22.40 6.17 -10.37
C TRP A 50 -21.70 4.98 -9.71
N VAL A 51 -20.78 5.22 -8.75
CA VAL A 51 -20.01 4.19 -8.02
C VAL A 51 -20.11 4.44 -6.52
N ASP A 52 -20.22 3.36 -5.76
CA ASP A 52 -20.16 3.30 -4.31
C ASP A 52 -19.21 2.15 -3.98
N THR A 53 -17.94 2.47 -3.67
CA THR A 53 -16.88 1.46 -3.54
C THR A 53 -16.98 0.69 -2.24
N ASP A 54 -17.30 1.35 -1.12
CA ASP A 54 -17.41 0.70 0.20
C ASP A 54 -18.82 0.18 0.51
N GLY A 55 -19.83 0.60 -0.27
CA GLY A 55 -21.20 0.13 -0.14
C GLY A 55 -22.00 0.78 1.00
N ASP A 56 -21.62 1.98 1.44
CA ASP A 56 -22.28 2.66 2.55
C ASP A 56 -23.51 3.49 2.13
N GLY A 57 -23.69 3.68 0.81
CA GLY A 57 -24.83 4.38 0.18
C GLY A 57 -24.54 5.84 -0.14
N LEU A 58 -23.32 6.30 0.00
CA LEU A 58 -22.79 7.53 -0.56
C LEU A 58 -22.02 7.20 -1.82
N GLY A 59 -21.89 8.12 -2.75
CA GLY A 59 -21.13 7.89 -3.97
C GLY A 59 -19.72 8.45 -3.87
N ASN A 60 -18.79 7.83 -4.61
CA ASN A 60 -17.39 8.19 -4.60
C ASN A 60 -17.10 9.67 -4.90
N ASN A 61 -17.95 10.34 -5.71
CA ASN A 61 -17.76 11.76 -5.98
C ASN A 61 -18.15 12.67 -4.80
N PHE A 62 -18.95 12.16 -3.87
CA PHE A 62 -19.37 12.88 -2.67
C PHE A 62 -18.46 12.62 -1.48
N GLU A 63 -17.81 11.46 -1.46
CA GLU A 63 -16.96 11.03 -0.39
C GLU A 63 -15.53 11.61 -0.48
N VAL A 64 -14.74 11.35 0.51
CA VAL A 64 -13.33 11.76 0.61
C VAL A 64 -12.43 10.59 1.00
N ASP A 65 -13.02 9.41 1.16
CA ASP A 65 -12.42 8.13 1.56
C ASP A 65 -13.31 7.06 0.93
N ASP A 66 -13.09 6.79 -0.36
CA ASP A 66 -13.99 6.03 -1.23
C ASP A 66 -14.11 4.55 -0.87
N ASP A 67 -13.09 3.98 -0.21
CA ASP A 67 -13.07 2.56 0.17
C ASP A 67 -13.17 2.35 1.68
N ASN A 68 -13.20 3.47 2.45
CA ASN A 68 -13.43 3.50 3.90
C ASN A 68 -12.36 2.73 4.69
N ASP A 69 -11.10 2.76 4.22
CA ASP A 69 -9.97 2.16 4.91
C ASP A 69 -9.39 3.06 6.02
N GLY A 70 -9.78 4.35 6.02
CA GLY A 70 -9.38 5.37 6.97
C GLY A 70 -8.30 6.31 6.46
N TYR A 71 -7.86 6.16 5.22
CA TYR A 71 -7.04 7.12 4.49
C TYR A 71 -7.92 7.91 3.52
N LEU A 72 -7.65 9.19 3.38
CA LEU A 72 -8.41 10.02 2.44
C LEU A 72 -7.88 9.80 1.02
N ASP A 73 -8.71 9.83 -0.01
CA ASP A 73 -8.34 9.65 -1.42
C ASP A 73 -7.15 10.51 -1.84
N THR A 74 -7.07 11.73 -1.31
CA THR A 74 -5.97 12.67 -1.61
C THR A 74 -4.62 12.23 -1.04
N ASN A 75 -4.60 11.29 -0.10
CA ASN A 75 -3.42 10.78 0.59
C ASN A 75 -3.25 9.28 0.43
N ASP A 76 -4.12 8.68 -0.35
CA ASP A 76 -4.17 7.26 -0.65
C ASP A 76 -3.62 7.01 -2.06
N ALA A 77 -2.73 6.03 -2.19
CA ALA A 77 -2.23 5.59 -3.47
C ALA A 77 -3.25 4.70 -4.22
N PHE A 78 -4.20 4.11 -3.48
CA PHE A 78 -5.20 3.15 -4.00
C PHE A 78 -6.61 3.46 -3.48
N PRO A 79 -7.21 4.60 -3.78
CA PRO A 79 -8.46 5.09 -3.16
C PRO A 79 -9.69 4.20 -3.32
N LEU A 80 -9.58 3.08 -4.01
CA LEU A 80 -10.66 2.13 -4.28
C LEU A 80 -10.35 0.71 -3.78
N ASP A 81 -9.22 0.52 -3.08
CA ASP A 81 -8.83 -0.79 -2.53
C ASP A 81 -8.59 -0.71 -1.02
N PRO A 82 -9.55 -1.11 -0.18
CA PRO A 82 -9.51 -0.98 1.27
C PRO A 82 -8.40 -1.83 1.95
N ASN A 83 -7.54 -2.45 1.18
CA ASN A 83 -6.41 -3.20 1.72
C ASN A 83 -5.06 -2.52 1.46
N GLU A 84 -5.04 -1.48 0.63
CA GLU A 84 -3.83 -0.80 0.19
C GLU A 84 -4.00 0.72 0.26
N TRP A 85 -3.04 1.43 0.84
CA TRP A 85 -3.05 2.90 0.95
C TRP A 85 -1.71 3.54 0.61
N ALA A 86 -0.64 2.76 0.44
CA ALA A 86 0.70 3.24 0.17
C ALA A 86 1.35 2.46 -0.97
N ASP A 87 2.22 3.13 -1.71
CA ASP A 87 3.05 2.57 -2.77
C ASP A 87 4.41 3.29 -2.69
N ALA A 88 5.34 2.68 -1.98
CA ALA A 88 6.59 3.33 -1.57
C ALA A 88 7.55 3.56 -2.74
N ASP A 89 7.55 2.67 -3.73
CA ASP A 89 8.41 2.75 -4.91
C ASP A 89 7.69 3.21 -6.18
N ASN A 90 6.37 3.33 -6.13
CA ASN A 90 5.49 3.77 -7.21
C ASN A 90 5.48 2.82 -8.42
N ASP A 91 5.49 1.51 -8.18
CA ASP A 91 5.41 0.52 -9.24
C ASP A 91 3.95 0.09 -9.55
N GLY A 92 2.99 0.51 -8.73
CA GLY A 92 1.56 0.26 -8.86
C GLY A 92 1.09 -1.00 -8.12
N ILE A 93 1.94 -1.59 -7.28
CA ILE A 93 1.58 -2.61 -6.30
C ILE A 93 1.60 -1.94 -4.93
N GLY A 94 0.56 -2.13 -4.12
CA GLY A 94 0.53 -1.55 -2.78
C GLY A 94 1.48 -2.24 -1.81
N ASP A 95 1.99 -1.46 -0.84
CA ASP A 95 3.00 -1.92 0.14
C ASP A 95 2.57 -3.20 0.90
N ASN A 96 1.26 -3.41 1.09
CA ASN A 96 0.77 -4.63 1.75
C ASN A 96 0.84 -5.87 0.87
N ALA A 97 0.72 -5.71 -0.44
CA ALA A 97 0.77 -6.78 -1.43
C ALA A 97 2.17 -6.97 -2.02
N ASP A 98 3.03 -5.94 -1.92
CA ASP A 98 4.38 -5.96 -2.47
C ASP A 98 5.36 -6.65 -1.50
N PRO A 99 6.08 -7.68 -1.95
CA PRO A 99 7.14 -8.30 -1.15
C PRO A 99 8.42 -7.46 -1.00
N ASP A 100 8.64 -6.44 -1.84
CA ASP A 100 9.83 -5.57 -1.89
C ASP A 100 9.38 -4.13 -2.12
N ASP A 101 8.65 -3.58 -1.13
CA ASP A 101 7.91 -2.30 -1.20
C ASP A 101 8.77 -1.06 -1.48
N ASN A 102 10.08 -1.20 -1.47
CA ASN A 102 11.02 -0.13 -1.79
C ASN A 102 11.88 -0.42 -3.02
N ASN A 103 11.68 -1.54 -3.69
CA ASN A 103 12.32 -2.04 -4.91
C ASN A 103 13.86 -2.04 -4.82
N ASP A 104 14.41 -2.36 -3.63
CA ASP A 104 15.85 -2.43 -3.39
C ASP A 104 16.46 -3.80 -3.78
N GLY A 105 15.63 -4.75 -4.19
CA GLY A 105 15.97 -6.10 -4.62
C GLY A 105 16.01 -7.11 -3.48
N PHE A 106 15.49 -6.77 -2.32
CA PHE A 106 15.39 -7.65 -1.16
C PHE A 106 13.97 -7.62 -0.60
N GLU A 107 13.37 -8.79 -0.42
CA GLU A 107 12.04 -8.90 0.17
C GLU A 107 12.02 -8.31 1.59
N ASP A 108 11.03 -7.47 1.91
CA ASP A 108 10.95 -6.69 3.16
C ASP A 108 10.71 -7.55 4.39
N ASP A 109 10.06 -8.69 4.25
CA ASP A 109 9.83 -9.65 5.34
C ASP A 109 11.08 -10.47 5.71
N LYS A 110 12.19 -10.29 4.97
CA LYS A 110 13.43 -11.04 5.15
C LYS A 110 14.60 -10.15 5.52
N VAL A 111 15.48 -10.71 6.31
CA VAL A 111 16.72 -10.05 6.75
C VAL A 111 17.90 -10.62 5.98
N PHE A 112 18.67 -9.74 5.33
CA PHE A 112 19.85 -10.11 4.55
C PHE A 112 21.11 -9.50 5.15
N THR A 113 22.24 -10.16 4.99
CA THR A 113 23.52 -9.64 5.51
C THR A 113 24.49 -9.35 4.38
N SER A 114 25.23 -8.23 4.47
CA SER A 114 26.39 -8.03 3.61
C SER A 114 27.44 -9.12 3.89
N GLY A 115 27.93 -9.76 2.83
CA GLY A 115 28.87 -10.89 2.97
C GLY A 115 30.29 -10.50 3.36
N VAL A 116 30.66 -9.23 3.19
CA VAL A 116 32.02 -8.72 3.41
C VAL A 116 31.99 -7.42 4.22
N LEU A 117 32.93 -7.28 5.12
CA LEU A 117 33.18 -6.06 5.89
C LEU A 117 34.66 -5.66 5.68
N THR A 118 34.91 -4.43 5.24
CA THR A 118 36.25 -3.88 4.98
C THR A 118 36.45 -2.57 5.77
N PRO A 119 36.69 -2.65 7.09
CA PRO A 119 36.76 -1.47 7.95
C PRO A 119 37.91 -0.54 7.52
N GLY A 120 37.60 0.77 7.45
CA GLY A 120 38.59 1.80 7.14
C GLY A 120 38.84 1.99 5.65
N SER A 121 38.09 1.36 4.78
CA SER A 121 38.18 1.57 3.32
C SER A 121 37.58 2.92 2.87
N GLY A 122 36.77 3.56 3.72
CA GLY A 122 36.03 4.78 3.39
C GLY A 122 34.82 4.55 2.47
N GLY A 123 34.45 3.29 2.28
CA GLY A 123 33.32 2.87 1.44
C GLY A 123 32.10 2.39 2.22
N LEU A 124 31.11 1.89 1.50
CA LEU A 124 29.88 1.33 2.06
C LEU A 124 30.14 0.10 2.95
N GLU A 125 31.25 -0.59 2.72
CA GLU A 125 31.69 -1.81 3.44
C GLU A 125 32.38 -1.51 4.79
N ASP A 126 32.44 -0.24 5.22
CA ASP A 126 33.07 0.15 6.49
C ASP A 126 32.29 -0.29 7.74
N THR A 127 30.99 -0.60 7.57
CA THR A 127 30.15 -1.17 8.60
C THR A 127 29.43 -2.39 8.08
N TRP A 128 29.23 -3.37 8.94
CA TRP A 128 28.45 -4.54 8.57
C TRP A 128 26.98 -4.18 8.47
N LYS A 129 26.37 -4.54 7.35
CA LYS A 129 24.98 -4.23 7.04
C LYS A 129 24.13 -5.47 7.18
N ILE A 130 22.99 -5.29 7.82
CA ILE A 130 21.89 -6.25 7.83
C ILE A 130 20.69 -5.47 7.29
N ILE A 131 20.29 -5.78 6.08
CA ILE A 131 19.17 -5.16 5.39
C ILE A 131 17.90 -5.54 6.15
N ASN A 132 16.94 -4.67 6.22
CA ASN A 132 15.63 -4.81 6.90
C ASN A 132 15.71 -5.02 8.43
N ILE A 133 16.89 -4.97 9.06
CA ILE A 133 17.03 -5.15 10.52
C ILE A 133 16.29 -4.07 11.33
N ALA A 134 16.05 -2.92 10.76
CA ALA A 134 15.38 -1.80 11.42
C ALA A 134 13.92 -2.10 11.76
N GLN A 135 13.26 -2.98 11.00
CA GLN A 135 11.88 -3.45 11.24
C GLN A 135 11.78 -4.31 12.50
N TYR A 136 12.89 -4.82 13.02
CA TYR A 136 12.98 -5.68 14.20
C TYR A 136 13.70 -4.96 15.36
N PRO A 137 13.07 -4.01 16.05
CA PRO A 137 13.73 -3.19 17.08
C PRO A 137 14.19 -3.97 18.31
N THR A 138 13.68 -5.18 18.50
CA THR A 138 14.07 -6.10 19.59
C THR A 138 15.15 -7.09 19.17
N ASN A 139 15.68 -6.97 17.95
CA ASN A 139 16.70 -7.87 17.44
C ASN A 139 17.91 -7.98 18.36
N ARG A 140 18.55 -9.16 18.33
CA ARG A 140 19.86 -9.40 18.92
C ARG A 140 20.82 -9.92 17.86
N VAL A 141 21.97 -9.28 17.72
CA VAL A 141 23.03 -9.70 16.82
C VAL A 141 24.25 -10.14 17.61
N SER A 142 24.79 -11.29 17.28
CA SER A 142 26.01 -11.84 17.87
C SER A 142 26.95 -12.35 16.81
N VAL A 143 28.24 -12.01 16.90
CA VAL A 143 29.30 -12.47 16.01
C VAL A 143 30.35 -13.26 16.76
N TYR A 144 30.80 -14.35 16.18
CA TYR A 144 31.70 -15.32 16.77
C TYR A 144 32.94 -15.53 15.91
N ASP A 145 34.09 -15.76 16.57
CA ASP A 145 35.29 -16.20 15.90
C ASP A 145 35.17 -17.72 15.51
N LYS A 146 36.17 -18.21 14.80
CA LYS A 146 36.26 -19.62 14.39
C LYS A 146 36.27 -20.63 15.54
N ASN A 147 36.54 -20.21 16.78
CA ASN A 147 36.57 -21.03 17.98
C ASN A 147 35.25 -20.94 18.74
N GLY A 148 34.26 -20.18 18.27
CA GLY A 148 32.98 -19.98 18.94
C GLY A 148 32.98 -18.92 20.04
N ASN A 149 34.05 -18.11 20.16
CA ASN A 149 34.06 -17.02 21.14
C ASN A 149 33.31 -15.81 20.57
N VAL A 150 32.47 -15.20 21.42
CA VAL A 150 31.76 -13.96 21.03
C VAL A 150 32.76 -12.81 20.90
N VAL A 151 32.82 -12.23 19.72
CA VAL A 151 33.64 -11.05 19.41
C VAL A 151 32.85 -9.77 19.36
N PHE A 152 31.55 -9.85 19.08
CA PHE A 152 30.60 -8.74 19.13
C PHE A 152 29.23 -9.27 19.53
N SER A 153 28.47 -8.50 20.30
CA SER A 153 27.04 -8.75 20.53
C SER A 153 26.35 -7.44 20.93
N THR A 154 25.15 -7.25 20.44
CA THR A 154 24.30 -6.10 20.73
C THR A 154 22.82 -6.47 20.61
N THR A 155 21.96 -5.66 21.20
CA THR A 155 20.51 -5.64 20.93
C THR A 155 20.18 -4.39 20.14
N ASN A 156 19.09 -4.41 19.38
CA ASN A 156 18.64 -3.30 18.53
C ASN A 156 19.79 -2.78 17.64
N TYR A 157 20.35 -3.68 16.85
CA TYR A 157 21.46 -3.38 15.94
C TYR A 157 21.07 -2.32 14.92
N LYS A 158 21.96 -1.37 14.68
CA LYS A 158 21.73 -0.19 13.81
C LYS A 158 22.73 -0.12 12.65
N ASN A 159 23.21 -1.23 12.14
CA ASN A 159 24.16 -1.28 11.02
C ASN A 159 25.43 -0.44 11.23
N ASN A 160 25.95 -0.40 12.45
CA ASN A 160 27.03 0.50 12.86
C ASN A 160 28.30 -0.22 13.36
N TRP A 161 28.34 -1.57 13.36
CA TRP A 161 29.53 -2.29 13.77
C TRP A 161 30.60 -2.28 12.66
N ARG A 162 31.82 -1.96 13.03
CA ARG A 162 32.98 -1.78 12.16
C ARG A 162 34.02 -2.91 12.27
N GLY A 163 33.62 -4.10 12.64
CA GLY A 163 34.56 -5.21 12.81
C GLY A 163 35.52 -5.07 14.00
N THR A 164 35.09 -4.41 15.06
CA THR A 164 35.89 -4.20 16.27
C THR A 164 35.55 -5.22 17.36
N PHE A 165 36.54 -5.56 18.20
CA PHE A 165 36.36 -6.52 19.27
C PHE A 165 35.62 -5.89 20.47
N LYS A 166 34.45 -6.41 20.82
CA LYS A 166 33.66 -6.07 22.02
C LYS A 166 33.59 -4.57 22.33
N GLY A 167 33.33 -3.77 21.32
CA GLY A 167 33.20 -2.32 21.50
C GLY A 167 34.51 -1.57 21.70
N SER A 168 35.66 -2.24 21.56
CA SER A 168 36.97 -1.59 21.53
C SER A 168 37.24 -0.90 20.18
N SER A 169 38.31 -0.13 20.11
CA SER A 169 38.80 0.41 18.84
C SER A 169 39.66 -0.59 18.03
N ASN A 170 39.96 -1.75 18.60
CA ASN A 170 40.81 -2.75 17.95
C ASN A 170 40.00 -3.50 16.90
N LEU A 171 40.45 -3.47 15.67
CA LEU A 171 39.88 -4.27 14.60
C LEU A 171 40.13 -5.76 14.83
N LEU A 172 39.17 -6.57 14.45
CA LEU A 172 39.33 -8.02 14.40
C LEU A 172 40.32 -8.39 13.30
N PRO A 173 41.10 -9.47 13.46
CA PRO A 173 41.93 -10.01 12.38
C PRO A 173 41.13 -10.34 11.12
N ALA A 174 41.74 -10.25 9.97
CA ALA A 174 41.10 -10.72 8.74
C ALA A 174 40.81 -12.23 8.84
N GLY A 175 39.62 -12.63 8.46
CA GLY A 175 39.18 -14.02 8.56
C GLY A 175 37.68 -14.19 8.40
N SER A 176 37.23 -15.43 8.55
CA SER A 176 35.79 -15.77 8.55
C SER A 176 35.25 -15.72 9.99
N TYR A 177 34.06 -15.15 10.12
CA TYR A 177 33.31 -15.05 11.37
C TYR A 177 31.90 -15.63 11.16
N TYR A 178 31.34 -16.20 12.20
CA TYR A 178 29.96 -16.68 12.19
C TYR A 178 29.08 -15.68 12.91
N TYR A 179 27.84 -15.58 12.52
CA TYR A 179 26.89 -14.68 13.17
C TYR A 179 25.56 -15.38 13.45
N VAL A 180 24.84 -14.84 14.41
CA VAL A 180 23.45 -15.17 14.72
C VAL A 180 22.67 -13.87 14.81
N VAL A 181 21.53 -13.82 14.16
CA VAL A 181 20.54 -12.74 14.22
C VAL A 181 19.27 -13.34 14.78
N ASP A 182 18.91 -12.92 15.98
CA ASP A 182 17.63 -13.24 16.63
C ASP A 182 16.71 -12.01 16.43
N LEU A 183 15.54 -12.20 15.83
CA LEU A 183 14.59 -11.16 15.44
C LEU A 183 13.44 -11.01 16.45
#